data_9c72c0c0168d5c8c2390f1676f90c1b3
#
_entry.id   9c72c0c0168d5c8c2390f1676f90c1b3
#
_cell.length_a   1.000
_cell.length_b   1.000
_cell.length_c   1.000
_cell.angle_alpha   90.00
_cell.angle_beta   90.00
_cell.angle_gamma   90.00
#
_symmetry.space_group_name_H-M   'P 1'
#
loop_
_entity.id
_entity.type
_entity.pdbx_description
1 polymer ?
#
loop_
_entity_poly.entity_id
_entity_poly.type
_entity_poly.pdbx_seq_one_letter_code
_entity_poly.pdbx_strand_id
1 'polypeptide(L)'
;MVQPYIEQYAPMVIEQVQEKANLAAENGKKAKREFLNGIQEKKEVKELNKAADDNRKKTVNSSLPPITAKAFFENFENNVSDGSELDSGYMGFTGCYAILTMKSFREKDLSAYKDVFVGCGKSVGLAVYSQLRGLGNVDVYADFKFKEPMWILSYPCDEEELGPQFTNLLQALQAVDSYNKWDVQALIGEA
;
A
#
# COMPACT_ATOMS: atom_id res chain seq x y z
N MET A 1 71.74 1.29 38.21
CA MET A 1 71.13 2.59 38.03
C MET A 1 69.95 2.51 36.98
N VAL A 2 68.92 1.73 37.32
CA VAL A 2 67.71 1.61 36.39
C VAL A 2 66.39 1.94 37.14
N GLN A 3 66.41 1.97 38.46
CA GLN A 3 65.22 2.21 39.32
C GLN A 3 64.53 3.61 39.11
N PRO A 4 65.21 4.74 38.92
CA PRO A 4 64.50 6.02 38.85
C PRO A 4 63.69 6.21 37.57
N TYR A 5 63.98 5.49 36.51
CA TYR A 5 63.20 5.59 35.21
C TYR A 5 61.86 4.91 35.31
N ILE A 6 61.74 3.78 36.00
CA ILE A 6 60.49 3.03 36.13
C ILE A 6 59.50 3.80 37.02
N GLU A 7 59.96 4.42 38.11
CA GLU A 7 59.09 5.17 39.03
C GLU A 7 58.52 6.48 38.38
N GLN A 8 59.27 7.07 37.45
CA GLN A 8 58.86 8.30 36.78
C GLN A 8 57.85 8.08 35.64
N TYR A 9 57.91 6.95 34.90
CA TYR A 9 57.07 6.67 33.73
C TYR A 9 55.95 5.67 33.99
N ALA A 10 56.01 4.84 35.03
CA ALA A 10 54.98 3.88 35.38
C ALA A 10 53.57 4.53 35.59
N PRO A 11 53.43 5.67 36.29
CA PRO A 11 52.15 6.30 36.48
C PRO A 11 51.54 6.75 35.16
N MET A 12 52.31 7.35 34.25
CA MET A 12 51.88 7.83 32.95
C MET A 12 51.40 6.70 32.02
N VAL A 13 52.07 5.55 32.06
CA VAL A 13 51.69 4.36 31.29
C VAL A 13 50.40 3.75 31.83
N ILE A 14 50.25 3.69 33.16
CA ILE A 14 49.02 3.21 33.80
C ILE A 14 47.81 4.09 33.43
N GLU A 15 47.97 5.40 33.48
CA GLU A 15 46.93 6.36 33.15
C GLU A 15 46.49 6.21 31.67
N GLN A 16 47.44 6.11 30.72
CA GLN A 16 47.14 5.88 29.31
C GLN A 16 46.43 4.55 29.04
N VAL A 17 46.81 3.49 29.76
CA VAL A 17 46.16 2.19 29.65
C VAL A 17 44.73 2.25 30.20
N GLN A 18 44.52 2.95 31.31
CA GLN A 18 43.21 3.14 31.91
C GLN A 18 42.27 3.97 31.05
N GLU A 19 42.77 5.04 30.44
CA GLU A 19 42.03 5.88 29.50
C GLU A 19 41.60 5.07 28.27
N LYS A 20 42.50 4.31 27.65
CA LYS A 20 42.17 3.42 26.52
C LYS A 20 41.16 2.33 26.91
N ALA A 21 41.24 1.77 28.09
CA ALA A 21 40.28 0.77 28.60
C ALA A 21 38.88 1.39 28.79
N ASN A 22 38.82 2.60 29.36
CA ASN A 22 37.57 3.34 29.53
C ASN A 22 36.91 3.69 28.16
N LEU A 23 37.70 4.17 27.20
CA LEU A 23 37.23 4.48 25.85
C LEU A 23 36.70 3.22 25.11
N ALA A 24 37.41 2.08 25.28
CA ALA A 24 36.96 0.81 24.73
C ALA A 24 35.64 0.34 25.35
N ALA A 25 35.47 0.52 26.66
CA ALA A 25 34.23 0.18 27.36
C ALA A 25 33.06 1.07 26.94
N GLU A 26 33.27 2.37 26.74
CA GLU A 26 32.26 3.30 26.25
C GLU A 26 31.84 2.99 24.78
N ASN A 27 32.80 2.73 23.92
CA ASN A 27 32.54 2.33 22.54
C ASN A 27 31.76 1.01 22.48
N GLY A 28 32.08 0.05 23.35
CA GLY A 28 31.32 -1.20 23.47
C GLY A 28 29.88 -0.99 23.93
N LYS A 29 29.63 -0.08 24.88
CA LYS A 29 28.28 0.28 25.33
C LYS A 29 27.50 0.99 24.23
N LYS A 30 28.13 1.89 23.45
CA LYS A 30 27.51 2.59 22.33
C LYS A 30 27.11 1.60 21.23
N ALA A 31 28.01 0.73 20.80
CA ALA A 31 27.74 -0.31 19.79
C ALA A 31 26.60 -1.25 20.22
N LYS A 32 26.54 -1.63 21.50
CA LYS A 32 25.44 -2.45 22.03
C LYS A 32 24.09 -1.71 21.96
N ARG A 33 24.05 -0.40 22.28
CA ARG A 33 22.82 0.40 22.16
C ARG A 33 22.34 0.49 20.72
N GLU A 34 23.24 0.80 19.79
CA GLU A 34 22.93 0.90 18.36
C GLU A 34 22.38 -0.43 17.81
N PHE A 35 22.98 -1.55 18.21
CA PHE A 35 22.50 -2.88 17.84
C PHE A 35 21.09 -3.18 18.38
N LEU A 36 20.83 -2.87 19.66
CA LEU A 36 19.51 -3.07 20.27
C LEU A 36 18.44 -2.18 19.64
N ASN A 37 18.77 -0.91 19.34
CA ASN A 37 17.87 -0.01 18.65
C ASN A 37 17.52 -0.55 17.25
N GLY A 38 18.50 -1.02 16.49
CA GLY A 38 18.25 -1.63 15.17
C GLY A 38 17.38 -2.89 15.23
N ILE A 39 17.44 -3.67 16.30
CA ILE A 39 16.52 -4.81 16.51
C ILE A 39 15.10 -4.30 16.81
N GLN A 40 14.98 -3.29 17.66
CA GLN A 40 13.68 -2.72 18.02
C GLN A 40 12.97 -2.10 16.81
N GLU A 41 13.70 -1.30 16.02
CA GLU A 41 13.18 -0.71 14.77
C GLU A 41 12.68 -1.79 13.79
N LYS A 42 13.44 -2.86 13.59
CA LYS A 42 13.02 -3.98 12.73
C LYS A 42 11.74 -4.67 13.24
N LYS A 43 11.58 -4.79 14.55
CA LYS A 43 10.40 -5.37 15.17
C LYS A 43 9.18 -4.48 14.94
N GLU A 44 9.31 -3.18 15.16
CA GLU A 44 8.25 -2.20 14.95
C GLU A 44 7.80 -2.16 13.48
N VAL A 45 8.74 -2.12 12.53
CA VAL A 45 8.44 -2.20 11.10
C VAL A 45 7.68 -3.49 10.74
N LYS A 46 8.07 -4.62 11.32
CA LYS A 46 7.37 -5.89 11.09
C LYS A 46 5.94 -5.89 11.64
N GLU A 47 5.73 -5.31 12.81
CA GLU A 47 4.39 -5.18 13.41
C GLU A 47 3.50 -4.22 12.60
N LEU A 48 4.05 -3.10 12.12
CA LEU A 48 3.34 -2.16 11.23
C LEU A 48 2.94 -2.82 9.90
N ASN A 49 3.86 -3.55 9.27
CA ASN A 49 3.56 -4.25 8.02
C ASN A 49 2.48 -5.32 8.22
N LYS A 50 2.51 -6.05 9.33
CA LYS A 50 1.47 -7.02 9.67
C LYS A 50 0.12 -6.34 9.86
N ALA A 51 0.07 -5.23 10.60
CA ALA A 51 -1.17 -4.48 10.80
C ALA A 51 -1.74 -3.93 9.47
N ALA A 52 -0.87 -3.47 8.56
CA ALA A 52 -1.28 -3.04 7.22
C ALA A 52 -1.86 -4.19 6.39
N ASP A 53 -1.22 -5.37 6.41
CA ASP A 53 -1.71 -6.56 5.71
C ASP A 53 -3.06 -7.05 6.28
N ASP A 54 -3.23 -7.04 7.59
CA ASP A 54 -4.48 -7.42 8.24
C ASP A 54 -5.60 -6.43 7.89
N ASN A 55 -5.31 -5.13 7.85
CA ASN A 55 -6.27 -4.11 7.42
C ASN A 55 -6.65 -4.27 5.94
N ARG A 56 -5.69 -4.52 5.07
CA ARG A 56 -5.92 -4.81 3.64
C ARG A 56 -6.87 -5.99 3.46
N LYS A 57 -6.62 -7.11 4.12
CA LYS A 57 -7.48 -8.31 4.09
C LYS A 57 -8.89 -8.00 4.57
N LYS A 58 -9.04 -7.28 5.67
CA LYS A 58 -10.32 -6.87 6.20
C LYS A 58 -11.09 -6.01 5.19
N THR A 59 -10.42 -5.05 4.56
CA THR A 59 -11.01 -4.17 3.55
C THR A 59 -11.46 -4.94 2.31
N VAL A 60 -10.63 -5.84 1.78
CA VAL A 60 -11.01 -6.71 0.65
C VAL A 60 -12.25 -7.55 0.99
N ASN A 61 -12.30 -8.11 2.19
CA ASN A 61 -13.42 -8.96 2.63
C ASN A 61 -14.70 -8.19 2.97
N SER A 62 -14.65 -6.86 3.13
CA SER A 62 -15.82 -6.03 3.38
C SER A 62 -16.54 -5.55 2.11
N SER A 63 -16.01 -5.86 0.93
CA SER A 63 -16.66 -5.57 -0.35
C SER A 63 -17.91 -6.41 -0.56
N LEU A 64 -18.78 -5.96 -1.47
CA LEU A 64 -19.77 -6.86 -2.08
C LEU A 64 -19.07 -8.02 -2.77
N PRO A 65 -19.79 -9.13 -3.12
CA PRO A 65 -19.19 -10.26 -3.80
C PRO A 65 -18.32 -9.83 -4.99
N PRO A 66 -17.03 -10.18 -5.02
CA PRO A 66 -16.11 -9.76 -6.07
C PRO A 66 -16.52 -10.33 -7.42
N ILE A 67 -16.31 -9.55 -8.48
CA ILE A 67 -16.53 -9.98 -9.86
C ILE A 67 -15.25 -9.81 -10.68
N THR A 68 -14.98 -10.71 -11.63
CA THR A 68 -13.85 -10.51 -12.57
C THR A 68 -14.16 -9.34 -13.51
N ALA A 69 -13.14 -8.56 -13.90
CA ALA A 69 -13.32 -7.43 -14.81
C ALA A 69 -13.92 -7.88 -16.15
N LYS A 70 -13.57 -9.06 -16.63
CA LYS A 70 -14.16 -9.65 -17.86
C LYS A 70 -15.66 -9.88 -17.70
N ALA A 71 -16.10 -10.59 -16.65
CA ALA A 71 -17.51 -10.88 -16.42
C ALA A 71 -18.31 -9.61 -16.16
N PHE A 72 -17.73 -8.63 -15.44
CA PHE A 72 -18.34 -7.31 -15.28
C PHE A 72 -18.56 -6.62 -16.62
N PHE A 73 -17.53 -6.56 -17.47
CA PHE A 73 -17.60 -5.89 -18.76
C PHE A 73 -18.66 -6.51 -19.69
N GLU A 74 -18.69 -7.82 -19.79
CA GLU A 74 -19.69 -8.56 -20.57
C GLU A 74 -21.11 -8.33 -20.03
N ASN A 75 -21.31 -8.37 -18.72
CA ASN A 75 -22.61 -8.09 -18.09
C ASN A 75 -23.06 -6.65 -18.33
N PHE A 76 -22.15 -5.67 -18.22
CA PHE A 76 -22.46 -4.27 -18.44
C PHE A 76 -22.88 -4.02 -19.90
N GLU A 77 -22.12 -4.51 -20.87
CA GLU A 77 -22.45 -4.36 -22.31
C GLU A 77 -23.76 -5.04 -22.69
N ASN A 78 -24.04 -6.20 -22.14
CA ASN A 78 -25.30 -6.89 -22.40
C ASN A 78 -26.53 -6.13 -21.87
N ASN A 79 -26.38 -5.38 -20.77
CA ASN A 79 -27.45 -4.55 -20.21
C ASN A 79 -27.63 -3.21 -20.93
N VAL A 80 -26.59 -2.72 -21.64
CA VAL A 80 -26.63 -1.48 -22.43
C VAL A 80 -27.16 -1.73 -23.85
N SER A 81 -27.06 -2.96 -24.37
CA SER A 81 -27.39 -3.30 -25.77
C SER A 81 -28.86 -3.15 -26.15
N ASP A 82 -29.76 -2.85 -25.21
CA ASP A 82 -31.19 -2.59 -25.46
C ASP A 82 -31.51 -1.18 -25.95
N GLY A 83 -30.49 -0.36 -26.30
CA GLY A 83 -30.71 1.02 -26.76
C GLY A 83 -31.06 2.00 -25.64
N SER A 84 -30.94 1.59 -24.36
CA SER A 84 -31.00 2.49 -23.24
C SER A 84 -29.68 3.31 -23.16
N GLU A 85 -29.79 4.54 -22.63
CA GLU A 85 -28.63 5.39 -22.38
C GLU A 85 -27.54 4.64 -21.64
N LEU A 86 -26.28 5.12 -21.65
CA LEU A 86 -25.09 4.53 -21.04
C LEU A 86 -25.23 4.11 -19.55
N ASP A 87 -26.33 4.43 -18.89
CA ASP A 87 -26.69 3.94 -17.57
C ASP A 87 -27.51 2.63 -17.67
N SER A 88 -26.80 1.52 -17.68
CA SER A 88 -27.44 0.20 -17.73
C SER A 88 -28.21 -0.17 -16.46
N GLY A 89 -28.14 0.63 -15.41
CA GLY A 89 -28.61 0.26 -14.07
C GLY A 89 -27.78 -0.88 -13.42
N TYR A 90 -26.90 -1.53 -14.16
CA TYR A 90 -26.03 -2.58 -13.64
C TYR A 90 -24.94 -2.00 -12.72
N MET A 91 -25.00 -2.34 -11.44
CA MET A 91 -24.19 -1.71 -10.38
C MET A 91 -24.38 -0.17 -10.34
N GLY A 92 -25.58 0.32 -10.62
CA GLY A 92 -25.96 1.75 -10.70
C GLY A 92 -26.05 2.45 -9.34
N PHE A 93 -25.54 1.87 -8.27
CA PHE A 93 -25.52 2.46 -6.92
C PHE A 93 -24.34 3.43 -6.74
N THR A 94 -24.52 4.36 -5.82
CA THR A 94 -23.47 5.26 -5.33
C THR A 94 -22.49 4.50 -4.44
N GLY A 95 -21.19 4.75 -4.61
CA GLY A 95 -20.17 4.09 -3.77
C GLY A 95 -18.77 4.21 -4.32
N CYS A 96 -17.87 3.52 -3.63
CA CYS A 96 -16.48 3.36 -4.05
C CYS A 96 -16.26 1.98 -4.67
N TYR A 97 -15.17 1.84 -5.39
CA TYR A 97 -14.76 0.56 -5.99
C TYR A 97 -13.24 0.45 -6.01
N ALA A 98 -12.74 -0.78 -6.06
CA ALA A 98 -11.35 -1.05 -6.34
C ALA A 98 -11.23 -2.04 -7.51
N ILE A 99 -10.28 -1.79 -8.40
CA ILE A 99 -9.92 -2.69 -9.50
C ILE A 99 -8.55 -3.26 -9.15
N LEU A 100 -8.50 -4.56 -8.94
CA LEU A 100 -7.30 -5.30 -8.55
C LEU A 100 -6.72 -6.00 -9.77
N THR A 101 -5.43 -5.83 -10.04
CA THR A 101 -4.67 -6.68 -10.97
C THR A 101 -3.93 -7.73 -10.16
N MET A 102 -4.19 -9.01 -10.44
CA MET A 102 -3.60 -10.13 -9.72
C MET A 102 -2.28 -10.58 -10.35
N LYS A 103 -1.43 -11.23 -9.57
CA LYS A 103 -0.16 -11.81 -10.07
C LYS A 103 -0.39 -12.99 -11.02
N SER A 104 -1.50 -13.69 -10.87
CA SER A 104 -1.87 -14.81 -11.74
C SER A 104 -3.37 -15.13 -11.66
N PHE A 105 -3.89 -15.82 -12.68
CA PHE A 105 -5.27 -16.36 -12.69
C PHE A 105 -5.55 -17.43 -11.61
N ARG A 106 -4.51 -17.97 -10.98
CA ARG A 106 -4.63 -19.00 -9.94
C ARG A 106 -4.69 -18.43 -8.53
N GLU A 107 -4.39 -17.15 -8.39
CA GLU A 107 -4.43 -16.47 -7.09
C GLU A 107 -5.87 -16.35 -6.60
N LYS A 108 -6.13 -16.87 -5.41
CA LYS A 108 -7.45 -16.86 -4.77
C LYS A 108 -7.55 -15.81 -3.66
N ASP A 109 -6.43 -15.43 -3.07
CA ASP A 109 -6.38 -14.38 -2.06
C ASP A 109 -6.35 -13.02 -2.77
N LEU A 110 -7.50 -12.36 -2.85
CA LEU A 110 -7.63 -11.05 -3.48
C LEU A 110 -6.83 -9.96 -2.75
N SER A 111 -6.39 -10.18 -1.51
CA SER A 111 -5.49 -9.24 -0.82
C SER A 111 -4.04 -9.33 -1.29
N ALA A 112 -3.68 -10.37 -2.06
CA ALA A 112 -2.34 -10.57 -2.65
C ALA A 112 -2.21 -10.00 -4.07
N TYR A 113 -3.02 -9.00 -4.42
CA TYR A 113 -2.95 -8.33 -5.71
C TYR A 113 -1.55 -7.77 -6.00
N LYS A 114 -1.26 -7.56 -7.27
CA LYS A 114 -0.05 -6.91 -7.78
C LYS A 114 -0.21 -5.39 -7.77
N ASP A 115 -1.30 -4.93 -8.38
CA ASP A 115 -1.62 -3.51 -8.53
C ASP A 115 -3.09 -3.27 -8.19
N VAL A 116 -3.43 -2.02 -7.82
CA VAL A 116 -4.78 -1.62 -7.44
C VAL A 116 -5.08 -0.20 -7.88
N PHE A 117 -6.28 0.00 -8.38
CA PHE A 117 -6.91 1.31 -8.60
C PHE A 117 -8.14 1.43 -7.70
N VAL A 118 -8.30 2.57 -7.05
CA VAL A 118 -9.50 2.92 -6.29
C VAL A 118 -10.19 4.09 -6.95
N GLY A 119 -11.50 4.00 -7.09
CA GLY A 119 -12.35 5.07 -7.61
C GLY A 119 -13.67 5.16 -6.85
N CYS A 120 -14.44 6.19 -7.14
CA CYS A 120 -15.79 6.38 -6.60
C CYS A 120 -16.70 7.04 -7.62
N GLY A 121 -18.01 6.96 -7.39
CA GLY A 121 -18.99 7.61 -8.27
C GLY A 121 -20.43 7.39 -7.83
N LYS A 122 -21.34 8.18 -8.40
CA LYS A 122 -22.80 8.04 -8.20
C LYS A 122 -23.36 6.79 -8.88
N SER A 123 -22.67 6.28 -9.89
CA SER A 123 -22.92 5.00 -10.55
C SER A 123 -21.60 4.25 -10.64
N VAL A 124 -21.38 3.30 -9.72
CA VAL A 124 -20.16 2.48 -9.67
C VAL A 124 -19.98 1.71 -10.98
N GLY A 125 -21.06 1.15 -11.53
CA GLY A 125 -21.02 0.42 -12.79
C GLY A 125 -20.49 1.26 -13.94
N LEU A 126 -21.03 2.48 -14.14
CA LEU A 126 -20.58 3.40 -15.20
C LEU A 126 -19.13 3.83 -14.98
N ALA A 127 -18.74 4.12 -13.73
CA ALA A 127 -17.37 4.53 -13.40
C ALA A 127 -16.37 3.41 -13.72
N VAL A 128 -16.64 2.18 -13.29
CA VAL A 128 -15.79 1.01 -13.59
C VAL A 128 -15.73 0.75 -15.10
N TYR A 129 -16.88 0.77 -15.79
CA TYR A 129 -16.93 0.58 -17.25
C TYR A 129 -16.07 1.62 -17.98
N SER A 130 -16.11 2.89 -17.56
CA SER A 130 -15.28 3.95 -18.13
C SER A 130 -13.79 3.66 -17.96
N GLN A 131 -13.34 3.14 -16.82
CA GLN A 131 -11.95 2.73 -16.62
C GLN A 131 -11.55 1.63 -17.62
N LEU A 132 -12.36 0.59 -17.75
CA LEU A 132 -12.08 -0.54 -18.63
C LEU A 132 -12.17 -0.19 -20.13
N ARG A 133 -12.85 0.90 -20.50
CA ARG A 133 -12.92 1.44 -21.86
C ARG A 133 -11.80 2.43 -22.20
N GLY A 134 -10.93 2.74 -21.24
CA GLY A 134 -9.82 3.68 -21.45
C GLY A 134 -10.21 5.16 -21.34
N LEU A 135 -11.36 5.45 -20.71
CA LEU A 135 -11.82 6.82 -20.47
C LEU A 135 -11.37 7.36 -19.11
N GLY A 136 -10.53 6.61 -18.40
CA GLY A 136 -9.99 6.93 -17.08
C GLY A 136 -8.51 6.60 -16.97
N ASN A 137 -8.15 5.78 -15.99
CA ASN A 137 -6.75 5.41 -15.71
C ASN A 137 -6.16 4.55 -16.83
N VAL A 138 -5.05 4.98 -17.40
CA VAL A 138 -4.41 4.34 -18.56
C VAL A 138 -3.82 2.96 -18.22
N ASP A 139 -3.33 2.77 -16.99
CA ASP A 139 -2.72 1.51 -16.53
C ASP A 139 -3.80 0.44 -16.36
N VAL A 140 -4.96 0.82 -15.78
CA VAL A 140 -6.13 -0.07 -15.66
C VAL A 140 -6.61 -0.53 -17.04
N TYR A 141 -6.73 0.40 -17.99
CA TYR A 141 -7.13 0.06 -19.36
C TYR A 141 -6.10 -0.85 -20.04
N ALA A 142 -4.81 -0.59 -19.88
CA ALA A 142 -3.76 -1.39 -20.48
C ALA A 142 -3.83 -2.84 -19.96
N ASP A 143 -3.92 -3.04 -18.66
CA ASP A 143 -4.02 -4.37 -18.07
C ASP A 143 -5.28 -5.11 -18.52
N PHE A 144 -6.42 -4.43 -18.59
CA PHE A 144 -7.66 -5.04 -19.11
C PHE A 144 -7.52 -5.44 -20.58
N LYS A 145 -6.95 -4.58 -21.42
CA LYS A 145 -6.69 -4.83 -22.84
C LYS A 145 -5.74 -6.01 -23.06
N PHE A 146 -4.71 -6.14 -22.23
CA PHE A 146 -3.76 -7.25 -22.28
C PHE A 146 -4.25 -8.52 -21.58
N LYS A 147 -5.50 -8.51 -21.08
CA LYS A 147 -6.17 -9.66 -20.44
C LYS A 147 -5.44 -10.13 -19.17
N GLU A 148 -4.87 -9.19 -18.42
CA GLU A 148 -4.36 -9.48 -17.08
C GLU A 148 -5.51 -9.97 -16.18
N PRO A 149 -5.23 -10.82 -15.17
CA PRO A 149 -6.24 -11.29 -14.23
C PRO A 149 -6.69 -10.14 -13.32
N MET A 150 -7.90 -9.63 -13.57
CA MET A 150 -8.42 -8.45 -12.84
C MET A 150 -9.74 -8.77 -12.13
N TRP A 151 -9.91 -8.17 -10.95
CA TRP A 151 -11.10 -8.27 -10.12
C TRP A 151 -11.61 -6.89 -9.72
N ILE A 152 -12.91 -6.78 -9.59
CA ILE A 152 -13.61 -5.57 -9.14
C ILE A 152 -14.21 -5.85 -7.77
N LEU A 153 -13.90 -4.98 -6.82
CA LEU A 153 -14.51 -4.89 -5.50
C LEU A 153 -15.38 -3.65 -5.46
N SER A 154 -16.56 -3.71 -4.85
CA SER A 154 -17.46 -2.58 -4.73
C SER A 154 -17.94 -2.39 -3.29
N TYR A 155 -18.08 -1.12 -2.93
CA TYR A 155 -18.38 -0.66 -1.60
C TYR A 155 -19.49 0.41 -1.67
N PRO A 156 -20.76 0.00 -1.64
CA PRO A 156 -21.88 0.95 -1.61
C PRO A 156 -21.79 1.87 -0.41
N CYS A 157 -22.08 3.15 -0.61
CA CYS A 157 -22.23 4.13 0.46
C CYS A 157 -23.10 5.29 0.00
N ASP A 158 -23.52 6.12 0.94
CA ASP A 158 -24.22 7.35 0.64
C ASP A 158 -23.28 8.41 0.04
N GLU A 159 -23.85 9.38 -0.70
CA GLU A 159 -23.09 10.42 -1.41
C GLU A 159 -22.19 11.23 -0.46
N GLU A 160 -22.66 11.48 0.75
CA GLU A 160 -21.92 12.21 1.79
C GLU A 160 -20.69 11.44 2.30
N GLU A 161 -20.71 10.11 2.20
CA GLU A 161 -19.65 9.23 2.66
C GLU A 161 -18.60 8.92 1.57
N LEU A 162 -18.86 9.30 0.32
CA LEU A 162 -17.96 9.00 -0.81
C LEU A 162 -16.52 9.45 -0.56
N GLY A 163 -16.31 10.69 -0.14
CA GLY A 163 -14.98 11.25 0.10
C GLY A 163 -14.21 10.54 1.22
N PRO A 164 -14.79 10.43 2.42
CA PRO A 164 -14.19 9.67 3.52
C PRO A 164 -13.90 8.21 3.15
N GLN A 165 -14.84 7.52 2.51
CA GLN A 165 -14.67 6.12 2.13
C GLN A 165 -13.60 5.93 1.05
N PHE A 166 -13.56 6.79 0.05
CA PHE A 166 -12.52 6.80 -0.97
C PHE A 166 -11.13 6.95 -0.34
N THR A 167 -10.95 7.92 0.56
CA THR A 167 -9.69 8.14 1.27
C THR A 167 -9.27 6.93 2.11
N ASN A 168 -10.23 6.33 2.83
CA ASN A 168 -9.98 5.13 3.61
C ASN A 168 -9.54 3.95 2.74
N LEU A 169 -10.17 3.76 1.58
CA LEU A 169 -9.81 2.70 0.63
C LEU A 169 -8.43 2.93 0.01
N LEU A 170 -8.10 4.17 -0.38
CA LEU A 170 -6.77 4.53 -0.88
C LEU A 170 -5.66 4.11 0.08
N GLN A 171 -5.86 4.39 1.38
CA GLN A 171 -4.90 4.05 2.43
C GLN A 171 -4.88 2.55 2.73
N ALA A 172 -6.03 1.93 2.96
CA ALA A 172 -6.14 0.53 3.34
C ALA A 172 -5.62 -0.42 2.25
N LEU A 173 -5.85 -0.07 0.98
CA LEU A 173 -5.40 -0.83 -0.19
C LEU A 173 -4.05 -0.34 -0.73
N GLN A 174 -3.42 0.68 -0.13
CA GLN A 174 -2.14 1.26 -0.59
C GLN A 174 -2.17 1.68 -2.08
N ALA A 175 -3.32 2.17 -2.55
CA ALA A 175 -3.52 2.49 -3.96
C ALA A 175 -2.72 3.73 -4.43
N VAL A 176 -2.32 4.59 -3.50
CA VAL A 176 -1.45 5.75 -3.76
C VAL A 176 -0.05 5.35 -4.24
N ASP A 177 0.41 4.15 -3.87
CA ASP A 177 1.68 3.58 -4.31
C ASP A 177 1.53 2.72 -5.58
N SER A 178 0.30 2.60 -6.11
CA SER A 178 -0.06 1.83 -7.29
C SER A 178 -0.67 2.73 -8.38
N TYR A 179 -1.82 2.37 -8.95
CA TYR A 179 -2.42 3.10 -10.09
C TYR A 179 -2.95 4.49 -9.74
N ASN A 180 -3.25 4.80 -8.47
CA ASN A 180 -3.67 6.15 -8.06
C ASN A 180 -2.52 7.13 -7.79
N LYS A 181 -1.28 6.75 -8.00
CA LYS A 181 -0.11 7.62 -7.74
C LYS A 181 -0.15 8.96 -8.49
N TRP A 182 -0.72 8.98 -9.69
CA TRP A 182 -0.81 10.18 -10.52
C TRP A 182 -1.96 11.11 -10.10
N ASP A 183 -3.09 10.53 -9.65
CA ASP A 183 -4.26 11.28 -9.20
C ASP A 183 -3.93 12.09 -7.95
N VAL A 184 -3.15 11.50 -7.03
CA VAL A 184 -2.71 12.16 -5.79
C VAL A 184 -1.71 13.28 -6.08
N GLN A 185 -0.80 13.10 -7.04
CA GLN A 185 0.17 14.14 -7.42
C GLN A 185 -0.50 15.34 -8.09
N ALA A 186 -1.55 15.15 -8.86
CA ALA A 186 -2.33 16.23 -9.45
C ALA A 186 -3.02 17.08 -8.37
N LEU A 187 -3.55 16.46 -7.32
CA LEU A 187 -4.18 17.15 -6.18
C LEU A 187 -3.20 17.93 -5.30
N ILE A 188 -1.95 17.46 -5.18
CA ILE A 188 -0.91 18.15 -4.40
C ILE A 188 -0.24 19.28 -5.19
N GLY A 189 -0.22 19.19 -6.51
CA GLY A 189 0.40 20.18 -7.41
C GLY A 189 -0.41 21.46 -7.61
N GLU A 190 -1.68 21.51 -7.17
CA GLU A 190 -2.56 22.68 -7.24
C GLU A 190 -2.62 23.48 -5.91
N ALA A 191 -1.81 23.13 -4.92
CA ALA A 191 -1.63 23.84 -3.66
C ALA A 191 -0.29 24.59 -3.66
#